data_c4589c9c9c36b1e7ff6200708c7e3ec8
#
_entry.id   c4589c9c9c36b1e7ff6200708c7e3ec8
#
_cell.length_a   1.000
_cell.length_b   1.000
_cell.length_c   1.000
_cell.angle_alpha   90.00
_cell.angle_beta   90.00
_cell.angle_gamma   90.00
#
_symmetry.space_group_name_H-M   'P 1'
#
loop_
_entity.id
_entity.type
_entity.pdbx_description
1 polymer ?
#
loop_
_entity_poly.entity_id
_entity_poly.type
_entity_poly.pdbx_seq_one_letter_code
_entity_poly.pdbx_strand_id
1 'polypeptide(L)'
;MLSDFNVIVRRFDSAIKVACISDIHFGALEHMELEWKKFLDTVIADPNLYLILGGDLINNNTRSSVGSPWDDTIRPREQKRLMAEALKPIKDRILCCVSGNHERRSMKDADDDPTYDIMSKLDLEDVYRQNAAFMKLQLGQRHANDTRASATYTFAVTHGAGGGIYTGATVNRNERWGNVIEGVDCVIVGHTHKGTVSKPSKIVFDTRNDMVTMREYVVISCVSWQRYAEYPLQKMLLPAVTGVPQILHLSDKEKNIEVRW
;
A
#
# COMPACT_ATOMS: atom_id res chain seq x y z
N MET A 1 -21.81 10.95 8.94
CA MET A 1 -20.99 10.05 8.08
C MET A 1 -19.79 10.86 7.61
N LEU A 2 -18.61 10.32 7.67
CA LEU A 2 -17.41 10.97 7.13
C LEU A 2 -17.45 10.80 5.62
N SER A 3 -17.88 11.84 4.89
CA SER A 3 -18.14 11.77 3.43
C SER A 3 -16.90 11.42 2.59
N ASP A 4 -15.71 11.72 3.13
CA ASP A 4 -14.44 11.56 2.42
C ASP A 4 -13.87 10.13 2.52
N PHE A 5 -14.53 9.23 3.25
CA PHE A 5 -14.10 7.85 3.46
C PHE A 5 -15.03 6.84 2.77
N ASN A 6 -15.12 6.92 1.46
CA ASN A 6 -15.86 5.92 0.69
C ASN A 6 -15.10 4.59 0.68
N VAL A 7 -15.78 3.52 1.10
CA VAL A 7 -15.20 2.17 1.14
C VAL A 7 -15.14 1.58 -0.26
N ILE A 8 -13.97 1.11 -0.66
CA ILE A 8 -13.78 0.31 -1.87
C ILE A 8 -14.21 -1.13 -1.57
N VAL A 9 -15.15 -1.67 -2.33
CA VAL A 9 -15.64 -3.05 -2.16
C VAL A 9 -15.30 -3.87 -3.40
N ARG A 10 -14.63 -5.04 -3.18
CA ARG A 10 -14.34 -6.00 -4.25
C ARG A 10 -14.76 -7.41 -3.81
N ARG A 11 -15.15 -8.24 -4.78
CA ARG A 11 -15.59 -9.62 -4.54
C ARG A 11 -14.80 -10.56 -5.45
N PHE A 12 -14.45 -11.71 -4.89
CA PHE A 12 -13.69 -12.75 -5.55
C PHE A 12 -14.31 -14.11 -5.26
N ASP A 13 -14.33 -14.99 -6.24
CA ASP A 13 -14.91 -16.33 -6.10
C ASP A 13 -14.02 -17.32 -5.36
N SER A 14 -12.73 -16.99 -5.20
CA SER A 14 -11.71 -17.85 -4.59
C SER A 14 -10.69 -17.05 -3.78
N ALA A 15 -9.76 -17.76 -3.16
CA ALA A 15 -8.60 -17.20 -2.48
C ALA A 15 -7.75 -16.35 -3.44
N ILE A 16 -7.18 -15.25 -2.94
CA ILE A 16 -6.32 -14.34 -3.69
C ILE A 16 -5.02 -14.04 -2.94
N LYS A 17 -4.05 -13.51 -3.66
CA LYS A 17 -2.84 -12.89 -3.12
C LYS A 17 -2.88 -11.38 -3.32
N VAL A 18 -2.36 -10.63 -2.36
CA VAL A 18 -2.32 -9.18 -2.43
C VAL A 18 -0.92 -8.69 -2.07
N ALA A 19 -0.22 -8.08 -3.02
CA ALA A 19 1.08 -7.46 -2.79
C ALA A 19 0.90 -6.04 -2.24
N CYS A 20 1.63 -5.73 -1.17
CA CYS A 20 1.65 -4.41 -0.55
C CYS A 20 2.82 -3.60 -1.14
N ILE A 21 2.51 -2.69 -2.07
CA ILE A 21 3.49 -1.90 -2.82
C ILE A 21 3.43 -0.44 -2.39
N SER A 22 4.58 0.14 -2.08
CA SER A 22 4.75 1.57 -1.80
C SER A 22 6.19 1.98 -2.11
N ASP A 23 6.44 3.26 -2.12
CA ASP A 23 7.80 3.83 -2.17
C ASP A 23 8.62 3.30 -3.36
N ILE A 24 7.99 3.29 -4.55
CA ILE A 24 8.61 2.88 -5.81
C ILE A 24 9.64 3.91 -6.25
N HIS A 25 9.33 5.20 -6.05
CA HIS A 25 10.17 6.34 -6.43
C HIS A 25 10.67 6.24 -7.87
N PHE A 26 9.77 5.88 -8.77
CA PHE A 26 10.11 5.76 -10.18
C PHE A 26 10.69 7.08 -10.71
N GLY A 27 11.84 7.00 -11.37
CA GLY A 27 12.59 8.15 -11.87
C GLY A 27 13.67 8.66 -10.93
N ALA A 28 13.77 8.17 -9.69
CA ALA A 28 14.94 8.41 -8.84
C ALA A 28 16.17 7.66 -9.39
N LEU A 29 17.36 8.20 -9.11
CA LEU A 29 18.62 7.56 -9.45
C LEU A 29 18.77 6.17 -8.79
N GLU A 30 18.26 6.04 -7.59
CA GLU A 30 18.32 4.82 -6.77
C GLU A 30 17.20 3.81 -7.08
N HIS A 31 16.28 4.13 -7.98
CA HIS A 31 15.18 3.24 -8.32
C HIS A 31 15.67 1.86 -8.80
N MET A 32 15.09 0.81 -8.24
CA MET A 32 15.43 -0.60 -8.55
C MET A 32 14.64 -1.08 -9.77
N GLU A 33 14.97 -0.54 -10.95
CA GLU A 33 14.21 -0.74 -12.20
C GLU A 33 14.11 -2.22 -12.60
N LEU A 34 15.19 -2.99 -12.46
CA LEU A 34 15.20 -4.41 -12.84
C LEU A 34 14.31 -5.26 -11.93
N GLU A 35 14.38 -5.02 -10.63
CA GLU A 35 13.59 -5.70 -9.63
C GLU A 35 12.10 -5.34 -9.79
N TRP A 36 11.81 -4.08 -10.06
CA TRP A 36 10.46 -3.60 -10.33
C TRP A 36 9.87 -4.27 -11.58
N LYS A 37 10.61 -4.34 -12.69
CA LYS A 37 10.17 -5.05 -13.90
C LYS A 37 9.92 -6.52 -13.65
N LYS A 38 10.82 -7.23 -12.96
CA LYS A 38 10.63 -8.65 -12.60
C LYS A 38 9.39 -8.86 -11.75
N PHE A 39 9.11 -7.93 -10.83
CA PHE A 39 7.89 -7.99 -10.03
C PHE A 39 6.63 -7.81 -10.90
N LEU A 40 6.61 -6.85 -11.83
CA LEU A 40 5.51 -6.69 -12.77
C LEU A 40 5.27 -7.96 -13.61
N ASP A 41 6.34 -8.59 -14.10
CA ASP A 41 6.26 -9.88 -14.82
C ASP A 41 5.64 -10.98 -13.94
N THR A 42 5.98 -11.00 -12.66
CA THR A 42 5.37 -11.94 -11.69
C THR A 42 3.86 -11.68 -11.54
N VAL A 43 3.44 -10.42 -11.48
CA VAL A 43 2.01 -10.06 -11.41
C VAL A 43 1.27 -10.47 -12.69
N ILE A 44 1.89 -10.27 -13.84
CA ILE A 44 1.31 -10.67 -15.13
C ILE A 44 1.13 -12.19 -15.20
N ALA A 45 2.13 -12.95 -14.71
CA ALA A 45 2.13 -14.41 -14.75
C ALA A 45 1.14 -15.05 -13.75
N ASP A 46 0.84 -14.37 -12.64
CA ASP A 46 -0.06 -14.89 -11.61
C ASP A 46 -1.43 -14.20 -11.64
N PRO A 47 -2.48 -14.85 -12.18
CA PRO A 47 -3.80 -14.25 -12.30
C PRO A 47 -4.49 -13.96 -10.95
N ASN A 48 -4.02 -14.55 -9.87
CA ASN A 48 -4.57 -14.35 -8.52
C ASN A 48 -3.78 -13.35 -7.67
N LEU A 49 -2.76 -12.70 -8.24
CA LEU A 49 -1.96 -11.69 -7.55
C LEU A 49 -2.50 -10.29 -7.86
N TYR A 50 -2.97 -9.60 -6.84
CA TYR A 50 -3.49 -8.24 -6.86
C TYR A 50 -2.54 -7.29 -6.13
N LEU A 51 -2.73 -5.98 -6.29
CA LEU A 51 -1.87 -4.95 -5.72
C LEU A 51 -2.66 -3.93 -4.92
N ILE A 52 -2.05 -3.47 -3.83
CA ILE A 52 -2.39 -2.25 -3.11
C ILE A 52 -1.22 -1.29 -3.29
N LEU A 53 -1.49 -0.07 -3.75
CA LEU A 53 -0.48 0.96 -4.00
C LEU A 53 -0.51 2.00 -2.88
N GLY A 54 0.52 2.01 -2.04
CA GLY A 54 0.62 2.81 -0.81
C GLY A 54 1.26 4.18 -0.98
N GLY A 55 1.37 4.72 -2.22
CA GLY A 55 1.94 6.04 -2.50
C GLY A 55 3.44 6.03 -2.78
N ASP A 56 3.97 7.21 -3.07
CA ASP A 56 5.34 7.44 -3.56
C ASP A 56 5.66 6.52 -4.75
N LEU A 57 4.73 6.52 -5.74
CA LEU A 57 4.88 5.76 -6.98
C LEU A 57 5.99 6.36 -7.85
N ILE A 58 6.08 7.69 -7.86
CA ILE A 58 7.08 8.44 -8.61
C ILE A 58 7.93 9.30 -7.66
N ASN A 59 9.15 9.62 -8.07
CA ASN A 59 10.04 10.43 -7.23
C ASN A 59 9.62 11.89 -7.16
N ASN A 60 9.09 12.43 -8.24
CA ASN A 60 8.46 13.74 -8.32
C ASN A 60 9.25 14.86 -7.62
N ASN A 61 10.55 14.96 -7.87
CA ASN A 61 11.34 16.05 -7.34
C ASN A 61 10.95 17.38 -8.01
N THR A 62 10.52 18.33 -7.20
CA THR A 62 10.19 19.71 -7.57
C THR A 62 11.22 20.69 -6.97
N ARG A 63 11.09 21.97 -7.24
CA ARG A 63 11.95 22.99 -6.62
C ARG A 63 11.81 23.08 -5.11
N SER A 64 10.66 22.67 -4.56
CA SER A 64 10.39 22.66 -3.11
C SER A 64 10.81 21.36 -2.42
N SER A 65 11.33 20.39 -3.17
CA SER A 65 11.77 19.10 -2.63
C SER A 65 13.03 19.25 -1.79
N VAL A 66 13.20 18.36 -0.81
CA VAL A 66 14.46 18.22 -0.06
C VAL A 66 15.57 17.64 -0.96
N GLY A 67 15.20 16.70 -1.84
CA GLY A 67 16.09 16.19 -2.88
C GLY A 67 16.19 17.16 -4.07
N SER A 68 17.31 17.09 -4.78
CA SER A 68 17.54 17.92 -5.96
C SER A 68 16.76 17.37 -7.16
N PRO A 69 16.09 18.24 -7.95
CA PRO A 69 15.51 17.80 -9.24
C PRO A 69 16.56 17.27 -10.24
N TRP A 70 17.83 17.53 -9.98
CA TRP A 70 18.95 17.04 -10.80
C TRP A 70 19.32 15.58 -10.50
N ASP A 71 18.82 15.04 -9.37
CA ASP A 71 19.04 13.65 -8.99
C ASP A 71 18.00 12.71 -9.61
N ASP A 72 16.98 13.26 -10.33
CA ASP A 72 16.03 12.47 -11.08
C ASP A 72 16.57 12.11 -12.47
N THR A 73 16.52 10.84 -12.83
CA THR A 73 16.86 10.35 -14.17
C THR A 73 15.80 10.69 -15.22
N ILE A 74 14.58 10.94 -14.77
CA ILE A 74 13.39 11.20 -15.59
C ILE A 74 12.63 12.38 -14.99
N ARG A 75 12.17 13.32 -15.83
CA ARG A 75 11.38 14.47 -15.37
C ARG A 75 10.02 14.05 -14.81
N PRO A 76 9.45 14.75 -13.81
CA PRO A 76 8.18 14.38 -13.17
C PRO A 76 7.01 14.14 -14.12
N ARG A 77 6.87 14.98 -15.16
CA ARG A 77 5.84 14.78 -16.20
C ARG A 77 5.97 13.43 -16.90
N GLU A 78 7.20 13.02 -17.19
CA GLU A 78 7.50 11.78 -17.88
C GLU A 78 7.38 10.58 -16.93
N GLN A 79 7.74 10.75 -15.65
CA GLN A 79 7.52 9.75 -14.61
C GLN A 79 6.04 9.35 -14.53
N LYS A 80 5.10 10.33 -14.53
CA LYS A 80 3.65 10.08 -14.54
C LYS A 80 3.24 9.22 -15.74
N ARG A 81 3.71 9.56 -16.93
CA ARG A 81 3.37 8.84 -18.17
C ARG A 81 3.89 7.40 -18.14
N LEU A 82 5.16 7.22 -17.84
CA LEU A 82 5.82 5.91 -17.85
C LEU A 82 5.30 5.00 -16.73
N MET A 83 4.99 5.54 -15.55
CA MET A 83 4.37 4.76 -14.48
C MET A 83 2.98 4.24 -14.89
N ALA A 84 2.16 5.08 -15.52
CA ALA A 84 0.86 4.64 -16.04
C ALA A 84 1.03 3.56 -17.12
N GLU A 85 2.01 3.69 -18.02
CA GLU A 85 2.33 2.67 -19.04
C GLU A 85 2.80 1.36 -18.40
N ALA A 86 3.66 1.41 -17.38
CA ALA A 86 4.12 0.23 -16.66
C ALA A 86 3.00 -0.52 -15.93
N LEU A 87 2.03 0.20 -15.37
CA LEU A 87 0.89 -0.38 -14.66
C LEU A 87 -0.25 -0.84 -15.59
N LYS A 88 -0.30 -0.34 -16.83
CA LYS A 88 -1.39 -0.61 -17.77
C LYS A 88 -1.67 -2.12 -18.00
N PRO A 89 -0.66 -3.00 -18.17
CA PRO A 89 -0.92 -4.44 -18.36
C PRO A 89 -1.57 -5.13 -17.16
N ILE A 90 -1.48 -4.53 -15.98
CA ILE A 90 -1.96 -5.10 -14.71
C ILE A 90 -3.03 -4.22 -14.04
N LYS A 91 -3.61 -3.26 -14.76
CA LYS A 91 -4.55 -2.28 -14.19
C LYS A 91 -5.72 -2.94 -13.45
N ASP A 92 -6.26 -4.03 -13.99
CA ASP A 92 -7.39 -4.76 -13.40
C ASP A 92 -7.01 -5.53 -12.12
N ARG A 93 -5.73 -5.54 -11.77
CA ARG A 93 -5.19 -6.13 -10.52
C ARG A 93 -4.99 -5.10 -9.42
N ILE A 94 -5.15 -3.81 -9.70
CA ILE A 94 -4.98 -2.74 -8.71
C ILE A 94 -6.27 -2.59 -7.92
N LEU A 95 -6.22 -2.89 -6.62
CA LEU A 95 -7.36 -2.88 -5.71
C LEU A 95 -7.61 -1.50 -5.11
N CYS A 96 -6.55 -0.79 -4.76
CA CYS A 96 -6.61 0.61 -4.34
C CYS A 96 -5.25 1.30 -4.50
N CYS A 97 -5.29 2.62 -4.53
CA CYS A 97 -4.12 3.49 -4.56
C CYS A 97 -4.30 4.68 -3.63
N VAL A 98 -3.26 5.04 -2.88
CA VAL A 98 -3.20 6.30 -2.13
C VAL A 98 -2.02 7.14 -2.60
N SER A 99 -2.09 8.46 -2.39
CA SER A 99 -0.99 9.38 -2.74
C SER A 99 0.07 9.41 -1.65
N GLY A 100 1.33 9.51 -2.04
CA GLY A 100 2.45 9.66 -1.13
C GLY A 100 2.87 11.11 -0.90
N ASN A 101 3.89 11.32 -0.09
CA ASN A 101 4.40 12.67 0.18
C ASN A 101 5.19 13.26 -1.00
N HIS A 102 5.75 12.41 -1.88
CA HIS A 102 6.42 12.86 -3.09
C HIS A 102 5.43 13.45 -4.10
N GLU A 103 4.32 12.79 -4.34
CA GLU A 103 3.27 13.33 -5.22
C GLU A 103 2.64 14.60 -4.62
N ARG A 104 2.44 14.65 -3.30
CA ARG A 104 1.85 15.82 -2.62
C ARG A 104 2.68 17.10 -2.74
N ARG A 105 3.95 17.03 -3.15
CA ARG A 105 4.76 18.21 -3.45
C ARG A 105 4.14 19.02 -4.59
N SER A 106 3.79 18.38 -5.69
CA SER A 106 3.13 19.02 -6.83
C SER A 106 1.74 19.56 -6.48
N MET A 107 0.99 18.85 -5.64
CA MET A 107 -0.31 19.33 -5.16
C MET A 107 -0.17 20.64 -4.37
N LYS A 108 0.84 20.73 -3.50
CA LYS A 108 1.12 21.93 -2.72
C LYS A 108 1.64 23.07 -3.57
N ASP A 109 2.48 22.78 -4.55
CA ASP A 109 3.17 23.79 -5.35
C ASP A 109 2.31 24.33 -6.52
N ALA A 110 1.43 23.49 -7.08
CA ALA A 110 0.75 23.77 -8.33
C ALA A 110 -0.68 23.21 -8.45
N ASP A 111 -1.26 22.68 -7.36
CA ASP A 111 -2.57 21.99 -7.38
C ASP A 111 -2.61 20.83 -8.40
N ASP A 112 -1.45 20.19 -8.65
CA ASP A 112 -1.28 19.03 -9.55
C ASP A 112 -1.22 17.75 -8.72
N ASP A 113 -2.13 16.80 -8.95
CA ASP A 113 -2.15 15.49 -8.29
C ASP A 113 -1.58 14.40 -9.21
N PRO A 114 -0.29 14.09 -9.12
CA PRO A 114 0.35 13.11 -9.98
C PRO A 114 -0.22 11.69 -9.84
N THR A 115 -0.67 11.31 -8.63
CA THR A 115 -1.27 9.98 -8.41
C THR A 115 -2.63 9.89 -9.08
N TYR A 116 -3.45 10.93 -8.95
CA TYR A 116 -4.74 11.01 -9.66
C TYR A 116 -4.52 10.93 -11.17
N ASP A 117 -3.55 11.67 -11.71
CA ASP A 117 -3.22 11.64 -13.15
C ASP A 117 -2.82 10.24 -13.65
N ILE A 118 -2.04 9.49 -12.84
CA ILE A 118 -1.67 8.12 -13.16
C ILE A 118 -2.90 7.22 -13.16
N MET A 119 -3.74 7.30 -12.12
CA MET A 119 -4.94 6.47 -11.99
C MET A 119 -5.98 6.80 -13.07
N SER A 120 -6.16 8.07 -13.40
CA SER A 120 -7.08 8.50 -14.46
C SER A 120 -6.66 7.99 -15.85
N LYS A 121 -5.35 7.95 -16.15
CA LYS A 121 -4.84 7.33 -17.39
C LYS A 121 -5.10 5.81 -17.48
N LEU A 122 -5.40 5.19 -16.36
CA LEU A 122 -5.70 3.75 -16.25
C LEU A 122 -7.21 3.48 -16.13
N ASP A 123 -8.06 4.51 -16.08
CA ASP A 123 -9.50 4.43 -15.78
C ASP A 123 -9.75 3.83 -14.38
N LEU A 124 -8.97 4.24 -13.37
CA LEU A 124 -8.96 3.70 -12.01
C LEU A 124 -9.22 4.75 -10.92
N GLU A 125 -9.92 5.86 -11.25
CA GLU A 125 -10.24 6.91 -10.29
C GLU A 125 -11.11 6.39 -9.12
N ASP A 126 -11.92 5.37 -9.37
CA ASP A 126 -12.81 4.76 -8.38
C ASP A 126 -12.05 4.09 -7.22
N VAL A 127 -10.82 3.65 -7.45
CA VAL A 127 -9.96 3.01 -6.44
C VAL A 127 -8.88 3.95 -5.87
N TYR A 128 -8.81 5.19 -6.36
CA TYR A 128 -7.89 6.19 -5.83
C TYR A 128 -8.47 6.90 -4.61
N ARG A 129 -7.62 7.14 -3.61
CA ARG A 129 -7.92 8.00 -2.44
C ARG A 129 -6.68 8.83 -2.10
N GLN A 130 -6.87 10.13 -1.95
CA GLN A 130 -5.75 11.05 -1.74
C GLN A 130 -4.94 10.78 -0.46
N ASN A 131 -5.61 10.48 0.66
CA ASN A 131 -4.97 10.38 1.97
C ASN A 131 -4.95 8.97 2.54
N ALA A 132 -6.11 8.34 2.58
CA ALA A 132 -6.28 7.00 3.10
C ALA A 132 -7.42 6.28 2.38
N ALA A 133 -7.26 4.99 2.15
CA ALA A 133 -8.28 4.13 1.58
C ALA A 133 -8.78 3.12 2.61
N PHE A 134 -10.10 2.91 2.64
CA PHE A 134 -10.74 1.82 3.35
C PHE A 134 -11.28 0.83 2.34
N MET A 135 -10.95 -0.43 2.49
CA MET A 135 -11.30 -1.46 1.53
C MET A 135 -11.90 -2.68 2.21
N LYS A 136 -12.90 -3.26 1.56
CA LYS A 136 -13.51 -4.52 1.96
C LYS A 136 -13.39 -5.53 0.82
N LEU A 137 -12.74 -6.66 1.08
CA LEU A 137 -12.64 -7.78 0.17
C LEU A 137 -13.52 -8.92 0.68
N GLN A 138 -14.34 -9.49 -0.20
CA GLN A 138 -15.20 -10.64 0.09
C GLN A 138 -14.76 -11.79 -0.81
N LEU A 139 -14.36 -12.90 -0.22
CA LEU A 139 -13.82 -14.06 -0.92
C LEU A 139 -14.72 -15.28 -0.72
N GLY A 140 -14.84 -16.07 -1.79
CA GLY A 140 -15.63 -17.29 -1.82
C GLY A 140 -17.05 -17.09 -2.34
N GLN A 141 -17.55 -18.12 -3.03
CA GLN A 141 -18.92 -18.15 -3.56
C GLN A 141 -19.91 -18.49 -2.45
N ARG A 142 -21.00 -17.74 -2.39
CA ARG A 142 -22.18 -18.14 -1.61
C ARG A 142 -23.03 -19.08 -2.43
N HIS A 143 -22.98 -20.37 -2.16
CA HIS A 143 -24.00 -21.28 -2.67
C HIS A 143 -25.30 -21.07 -1.89
N ALA A 144 -26.46 -21.16 -2.56
CA ALA A 144 -27.78 -20.89 -1.96
C ALA A 144 -28.07 -21.72 -0.71
N ASN A 145 -27.41 -22.86 -0.55
CA ASN A 145 -27.54 -23.78 0.59
C ASN A 145 -26.34 -23.78 1.54
N ASP A 146 -25.36 -22.88 1.36
CA ASP A 146 -24.19 -22.82 2.22
C ASP A 146 -24.43 -21.80 3.34
N THR A 147 -24.43 -22.29 4.58
CA THR A 147 -24.52 -21.45 5.79
C THR A 147 -23.19 -20.75 6.11
N ARG A 148 -22.10 -21.12 5.44
CA ARG A 148 -20.79 -20.48 5.60
C ARG A 148 -20.80 -19.09 4.99
N ALA A 149 -20.53 -18.08 5.81
CA ALA A 149 -20.27 -16.74 5.31
C ALA A 149 -18.98 -16.76 4.46
N SER A 150 -19.00 -16.09 3.31
CA SER A 150 -17.78 -15.79 2.55
C SER A 150 -16.78 -15.06 3.46
N ALA A 151 -15.49 -15.38 3.36
CA ALA A 151 -14.47 -14.71 4.15
C ALA A 151 -14.42 -13.22 3.77
N THR A 152 -14.56 -12.35 4.76
CA THR A 152 -14.54 -10.89 4.57
C THR A 152 -13.33 -10.31 5.26
N TYR A 153 -12.52 -9.56 4.50
CA TYR A 153 -11.32 -8.88 4.97
C TYR A 153 -11.48 -7.38 4.83
N THR A 154 -11.04 -6.64 5.84
CA THR A 154 -11.11 -5.18 5.89
C THR A 154 -9.72 -4.58 6.02
N PHE A 155 -9.45 -3.58 5.19
CA PHE A 155 -8.14 -2.94 5.08
C PHE A 155 -8.25 -1.44 5.30
N ALA A 156 -7.23 -0.89 5.95
CA ALA A 156 -6.96 0.53 5.95
C ALA A 156 -5.57 0.76 5.35
N VAL A 157 -5.49 1.59 4.34
CA VAL A 157 -4.26 1.88 3.58
C VAL A 157 -3.96 3.37 3.65
N THR A 158 -2.74 3.72 4.00
CA THR A 158 -2.24 5.10 3.96
C THR A 158 -0.77 5.10 3.59
N HIS A 159 -0.30 6.20 3.01
CA HIS A 159 1.14 6.35 2.82
C HIS A 159 1.89 6.52 4.15
N GLY A 160 1.24 7.07 5.16
CA GLY A 160 1.86 7.33 6.44
C GLY A 160 2.61 8.66 6.49
N ALA A 161 3.40 8.83 7.54
CA ALA A 161 4.19 10.02 7.78
C ALA A 161 5.29 9.80 8.82
N GLY A 162 6.28 10.70 8.82
CA GLY A 162 7.37 10.75 9.82
C GLY A 162 8.44 9.68 9.61
N GLY A 163 9.55 9.83 10.29
CA GLY A 163 10.72 8.96 10.17
C GLY A 163 11.20 8.42 11.52
N GLY A 164 12.21 7.60 11.46
CA GLY A 164 12.96 7.09 12.61
C GLY A 164 14.14 6.26 12.13
N ILE A 165 15.26 6.30 12.87
CA ILE A 165 16.47 5.55 12.51
C ILE A 165 16.22 4.04 12.66
N TYR A 166 15.55 3.66 13.74
CA TYR A 166 15.33 2.25 14.09
C TYR A 166 13.96 1.72 13.61
N THR A 167 13.92 0.46 13.27
CA THR A 167 12.70 -0.25 12.84
C THR A 167 11.58 -0.20 13.88
N GLY A 168 11.92 -0.25 15.18
CA GLY A 168 10.94 -0.13 16.27
C GLY A 168 10.12 1.17 16.23
N ALA A 169 10.71 2.29 15.78
CA ALA A 169 9.98 3.54 15.62
C ALA A 169 8.90 3.45 14.54
N THR A 170 9.16 2.70 13.45
CA THR A 170 8.19 2.41 12.39
C THR A 170 7.04 1.56 12.93
N VAL A 171 7.34 0.47 13.61
CA VAL A 171 6.33 -0.44 14.17
C VAL A 171 5.42 0.33 15.13
N ASN A 172 5.97 1.01 16.14
CA ASN A 172 5.20 1.76 17.12
C ASN A 172 4.27 2.82 16.50
N ARG A 173 4.73 3.49 15.45
CA ARG A 173 3.92 4.50 14.74
C ARG A 173 2.78 3.87 13.98
N ASN A 174 3.05 2.81 13.22
CA ASN A 174 2.06 2.20 12.34
C ASN A 174 0.99 1.45 13.15
N GLU A 175 1.36 0.80 14.26
CA GLU A 175 0.41 0.18 15.19
C GLU A 175 -0.54 1.20 15.82
N ARG A 176 -0.06 2.43 16.11
CA ARG A 176 -0.93 3.50 16.62
C ARG A 176 -2.11 3.75 15.69
N TRP A 177 -1.89 3.76 14.38
CA TRP A 177 -2.97 3.99 13.42
C TRP A 177 -3.99 2.83 13.43
N GLY A 178 -3.51 1.60 13.49
CA GLY A 178 -4.38 0.43 13.68
C GLY A 178 -5.17 0.46 14.99
N ASN A 179 -4.64 1.07 16.04
CA ASN A 179 -5.33 1.17 17.33
C ASN A 179 -6.51 2.15 17.30
N VAL A 180 -6.50 3.18 16.46
CA VAL A 180 -7.60 4.17 16.39
C VAL A 180 -8.68 3.79 15.38
N ILE A 181 -8.44 2.79 14.51
CA ILE A 181 -9.41 2.31 13.54
C ILE A 181 -10.05 1.02 14.05
N GLU A 182 -11.34 1.06 14.32
CA GLU A 182 -12.08 -0.14 14.69
C GLU A 182 -12.54 -0.91 13.45
N GLY A 183 -12.59 -2.24 13.57
CA GLY A 183 -13.14 -3.09 12.51
C GLY A 183 -12.18 -3.44 11.38
N VAL A 184 -10.90 -3.03 11.44
CA VAL A 184 -9.88 -3.37 10.44
C VAL A 184 -9.20 -4.70 10.75
N ASP A 185 -8.88 -5.48 9.72
CA ASP A 185 -8.12 -6.73 9.81
C ASP A 185 -6.66 -6.55 9.40
N CYS A 186 -6.40 -5.59 8.51
CA CYS A 186 -5.04 -5.27 8.07
C CYS A 186 -4.87 -3.77 7.84
N VAL A 187 -3.77 -3.22 8.34
CA VAL A 187 -3.31 -1.85 8.11
C VAL A 187 -2.05 -1.90 7.25
N ILE A 188 -2.04 -1.14 6.16
CA ILE A 188 -0.91 -1.07 5.22
C ILE A 188 -0.41 0.37 5.19
N VAL A 189 0.90 0.54 5.43
CA VAL A 189 1.56 1.84 5.55
C VAL A 189 2.86 1.85 4.76
N GLY A 190 3.10 2.89 3.98
CA GLY A 190 4.34 3.16 3.24
C GLY A 190 5.32 4.06 4.00
N HIS A 191 6.04 4.93 3.25
CA HIS A 191 6.83 6.08 3.68
C HIS A 191 8.15 5.78 4.41
N THR A 192 8.19 4.79 5.30
CA THR A 192 9.36 4.59 6.18
C THR A 192 10.47 3.78 5.52
N HIS A 193 10.25 3.20 4.36
CA HIS A 193 11.16 2.31 3.62
C HIS A 193 11.64 1.09 4.44
N LYS A 194 10.97 0.80 5.55
CA LYS A 194 11.35 -0.31 6.45
C LYS A 194 10.25 -1.35 6.45
N GLY A 195 10.48 -2.42 5.70
CA GLY A 195 9.56 -3.55 5.66
C GLY A 195 9.40 -4.19 7.04
N THR A 196 8.18 -4.16 7.58
CA THR A 196 7.83 -4.83 8.83
C THR A 196 6.47 -5.47 8.75
N VAL A 197 6.28 -6.49 9.55
CA VAL A 197 4.98 -7.13 9.81
C VAL A 197 4.83 -7.26 11.31
N SER A 198 3.74 -6.72 11.86
CA SER A 198 3.37 -6.96 13.25
C SER A 198 1.92 -7.42 13.34
N LYS A 199 1.59 -8.13 14.42
CA LYS A 199 0.26 -8.70 14.65
C LYS A 199 -0.21 -8.37 16.07
N PRO A 200 -0.57 -7.10 16.33
CA PRO A 200 -1.11 -6.69 17.61
C PRO A 200 -2.54 -7.18 17.81
N SER A 201 -3.01 -7.10 19.07
CA SER A 201 -4.37 -7.49 19.45
C SER A 201 -5.06 -6.36 20.21
N LYS A 202 -6.38 -6.30 20.09
CA LYS A 202 -7.25 -5.41 20.87
C LYS A 202 -8.16 -6.25 21.77
N ILE A 203 -8.43 -5.74 22.98
CA ILE A 203 -9.52 -6.24 23.80
C ILE A 203 -10.80 -5.61 23.28
N VAL A 204 -11.77 -6.42 22.93
CA VAL A 204 -13.09 -6.00 22.43
C VAL A 204 -14.14 -6.40 23.44
N PHE A 205 -14.88 -5.42 23.96
CA PHE A 205 -16.05 -5.65 24.78
C PHE A 205 -17.29 -5.73 23.88
N ASP A 206 -17.79 -6.96 23.66
CA ASP A 206 -19.00 -7.22 22.88
C ASP A 206 -20.22 -7.09 23.79
N THR A 207 -20.84 -5.92 23.76
CA THR A 207 -22.03 -5.59 24.56
C THR A 207 -23.28 -6.33 24.11
N ARG A 208 -23.29 -6.96 22.93
CA ARG A 208 -24.44 -7.74 22.45
C ARG A 208 -24.46 -9.14 23.05
N ASN A 209 -23.29 -9.73 23.26
CA ASN A 209 -23.12 -11.09 23.74
C ASN A 209 -22.60 -11.14 25.18
N ASP A 210 -22.44 -9.98 25.86
CA ASP A 210 -21.90 -9.84 27.21
C ASP A 210 -20.55 -10.55 27.39
N MET A 211 -19.65 -10.40 26.39
CA MET A 211 -18.38 -11.09 26.33
C MET A 211 -17.23 -10.12 26.15
N VAL A 212 -16.06 -10.50 26.69
CA VAL A 212 -14.78 -9.86 26.38
C VAL A 212 -13.98 -10.81 25.51
N THR A 213 -13.59 -10.36 24.35
CA THR A 213 -12.83 -11.14 23.36
C THR A 213 -11.55 -10.42 22.97
N MET A 214 -10.66 -11.13 22.26
CA MET A 214 -9.49 -10.53 21.63
C MET A 214 -9.67 -10.53 20.12
N ARG A 215 -9.32 -9.41 19.49
CA ARG A 215 -9.29 -9.27 18.05
C ARG A 215 -7.89 -8.93 17.58
N GLU A 216 -7.29 -9.82 16.82
CA GLU A 216 -5.99 -9.59 16.17
C GLU A 216 -6.18 -8.83 14.86
N TYR A 217 -5.18 -8.06 14.49
CA TYR A 217 -5.06 -7.42 13.18
C TYR A 217 -3.60 -7.40 12.74
N VAL A 218 -3.37 -7.30 11.44
CA VAL A 218 -2.03 -7.27 10.86
C VAL A 218 -1.66 -5.84 10.52
N VAL A 219 -0.42 -5.45 10.78
CA VAL A 219 0.14 -4.16 10.36
C VAL A 219 1.34 -4.42 9.46
N ILE A 220 1.25 -3.92 8.23
CA ILE A 220 2.30 -3.99 7.22
C ILE A 220 2.92 -2.61 7.08
N SER A 221 4.23 -2.53 7.23
CA SER A 221 5.00 -1.41 6.69
C SER A 221 5.67 -1.87 5.40
N CYS A 222 5.38 -1.19 4.30
CA CYS A 222 5.87 -1.58 2.99
C CYS A 222 7.39 -1.39 2.88
N VAL A 223 8.03 -2.18 2.03
CA VAL A 223 9.40 -1.98 1.60
C VAL A 223 9.47 -0.85 0.56
N SER A 224 10.66 -0.28 0.38
CA SER A 224 10.97 0.62 -0.72
C SER A 224 11.55 -0.15 -1.92
N TRP A 225 11.46 0.47 -3.10
CA TRP A 225 12.10 0.04 -4.34
C TRP A 225 13.31 0.92 -4.71
N GLN A 226 13.96 1.46 -3.69
CA GLN A 226 15.20 2.22 -3.81
C GLN A 226 16.37 1.45 -3.22
N ARG A 227 17.53 1.55 -3.86
CA ARG A 227 18.80 1.04 -3.32
C ARG A 227 19.25 1.90 -2.14
N TYR A 228 19.93 1.28 -1.22
CA TYR A 228 20.63 2.01 -0.17
C TYR A 228 21.81 2.77 -0.80
N ALA A 229 21.74 4.11 -0.83
CA ALA A 229 22.70 4.96 -1.52
C ALA A 229 23.08 6.19 -0.66
N GLU A 230 23.54 7.26 -1.29
CA GLU A 230 24.14 8.42 -0.64
C GLU A 230 23.25 9.08 0.44
N TYR A 231 21.99 9.39 0.13
CA TYR A 231 21.12 10.07 1.09
C TYR A 231 20.89 9.30 2.38
N PRO A 232 20.50 8.01 2.37
CA PRO A 232 20.41 7.21 3.59
C PRO A 232 21.73 7.11 4.35
N LEU A 233 22.86 7.00 3.63
CA LEU A 233 24.19 6.96 4.23
C LEU A 233 24.55 8.28 4.92
N GLN A 234 24.34 9.41 4.27
CA GLN A 234 24.57 10.74 4.84
C GLN A 234 23.72 11.01 6.09
N LYS A 235 22.51 10.46 6.14
CA LYS A 235 21.59 10.56 7.28
C LYS A 235 21.79 9.47 8.33
N MET A 236 22.81 8.62 8.17
CA MET A 236 23.09 7.48 9.07
C MET A 236 21.86 6.59 9.27
N LEU A 237 21.01 6.45 8.26
CA LEU A 237 19.86 5.54 8.31
C LEU A 237 20.34 4.09 8.17
N LEU A 238 19.68 3.18 8.88
CA LEU A 238 20.03 1.76 8.78
C LEU A 238 19.51 1.18 7.44
N PRO A 239 20.30 0.32 6.77
CA PRO A 239 19.83 -0.44 5.64
C PRO A 239 18.58 -1.27 5.99
N ALA A 240 17.68 -1.42 5.02
CA ALA A 240 16.48 -2.24 5.13
C ALA A 240 16.33 -3.14 3.89
N VAL A 241 15.47 -4.14 3.98
CA VAL A 241 15.09 -4.96 2.83
C VAL A 241 14.36 -4.08 1.82
N THR A 242 14.74 -4.18 0.55
CA THR A 242 14.15 -3.42 -0.56
C THR A 242 13.84 -4.33 -1.74
N GLY A 243 12.89 -3.93 -2.59
CA GLY A 243 12.57 -4.62 -3.83
C GLY A 243 11.87 -5.99 -3.69
N VAL A 244 11.49 -6.39 -2.48
CA VAL A 244 10.76 -7.63 -2.21
C VAL A 244 9.54 -7.32 -1.36
N PRO A 245 8.34 -7.15 -1.96
CA PRO A 245 7.16 -6.74 -1.23
C PRO A 245 6.58 -7.87 -0.37
N GLN A 246 5.88 -7.48 0.69
CA GLN A 246 5.05 -8.41 1.44
C GLN A 246 3.83 -8.81 0.60
N ILE A 247 3.55 -10.10 0.55
CA ILE A 247 2.40 -10.68 -0.14
C ILE A 247 1.47 -11.31 0.90
N LEU A 248 0.24 -10.81 0.95
CA LEU A 248 -0.83 -11.36 1.79
C LEU A 248 -1.51 -12.50 1.04
N HIS A 249 -1.59 -13.67 1.64
CA HIS A 249 -2.39 -14.79 1.17
C HIS A 249 -3.72 -14.77 1.93
N LEU A 250 -4.82 -14.54 1.21
CA LEU A 250 -6.16 -14.43 1.77
C LEU A 250 -6.98 -15.66 1.39
N SER A 251 -7.44 -16.41 2.39
CA SER A 251 -8.26 -17.61 2.20
C SER A 251 -9.73 -17.25 1.95
N ASP A 252 -10.40 -18.03 1.11
CA ASP A 252 -11.84 -17.98 0.85
C ASP A 252 -12.66 -18.90 1.76
N LYS A 253 -11.97 -19.81 2.47
CA LYS A 253 -12.62 -20.85 3.33
C LYS A 253 -12.70 -20.41 4.79
N GLU A 254 -11.62 -19.89 5.31
CA GLU A 254 -11.49 -19.45 6.68
C GLU A 254 -10.78 -18.09 6.69
N LYS A 255 -11.27 -17.17 7.52
CA LYS A 255 -10.68 -15.84 7.61
C LYS A 255 -9.27 -15.93 8.21
N ASN A 256 -8.27 -15.85 7.36
CA ASN A 256 -6.86 -15.87 7.74
C ASN A 256 -6.04 -14.99 6.79
N ILE A 257 -5.10 -14.24 7.36
CA ILE A 257 -4.10 -13.45 6.62
C ILE A 257 -2.73 -14.04 6.90
N GLU A 258 -2.17 -14.73 5.92
CA GLU A 258 -0.79 -15.18 5.95
C GLU A 258 0.08 -14.19 5.17
N VAL A 259 1.19 -13.74 5.75
CA VAL A 259 2.11 -12.79 5.11
C VAL A 259 3.39 -13.52 4.72
N ARG A 260 3.79 -13.39 3.47
CA ARG A 260 5.05 -13.90 2.93
C ARG A 260 5.88 -12.78 2.31
N TRP A 261 7.18 -13.00 2.24
CA TRP A 261 8.15 -12.12 1.59
C TRP A 261 8.59 -12.69 0.25
#